data_4529d6259660bcd970429070756f25be
#
_entry.id   4529d6259660bcd970429070756f25be
#
_cell.length_a   1.000
_cell.length_b   1.000
_cell.length_c   1.000
_cell.angle_alpha   90.00
_cell.angle_beta   90.00
_cell.angle_gamma   90.00
#
_symmetry.space_group_name_H-M   'P 1'
#
loop_
_entity.id
_entity.type
_entity.pdbx_description
1 polymer ?
#
loop_
_entity_poly.entity_id
_entity_poly.type
_entity_poly.pdbx_seq_one_letter_code
_entity_poly.pdbx_strand_id
1 'polypeptide(L)'
;MKSFANVNARDMKDAASQLQAASKKGQSAVIVGGGSDALGMVKERLITPDVLVSLKSIRGLDQVKEQKGEIVIGGLITLDALSRDPLIRKNYNALAEAAGHVGTPQIRNAGTLAGNVCQRPWCWYYRNGFPCYKNGGNTCFSITGENEFHAIFGGGPSFIVHPSDTAVALVALDAKFRIVGASGERTISAADFFKLPAENPARENVLGSDEVLAEIHLPAAKAGTRSTYHKEMDREAWTHAVVSVAVVMEMDGQVCRAARVVLGGVAPIPWRVPKVEAMLAGKRITPELAAQAGAAAVEGARPLAKNQYKVPLTQAVVKQTIVTLGA
;
A
#
# COMPACT_ATOMS: atom_id res chain seq x y z
N MET A 1 -25.58 0.33 -14.36
CA MET A 1 -24.40 -0.54 -14.35
C MET A 1 -24.43 -1.38 -15.61
N LYS A 2 -23.30 -1.55 -16.32
CA LYS A 2 -23.21 -2.50 -17.44
C LYS A 2 -23.34 -3.94 -16.91
N SER A 3 -24.02 -4.82 -17.62
CA SER A 3 -24.05 -6.26 -17.29
C SER A 3 -22.65 -6.86 -17.48
N PHE A 4 -22.26 -7.77 -16.62
CA PHE A 4 -20.98 -8.49 -16.66
C PHE A 4 -21.16 -9.96 -16.29
N ALA A 5 -20.28 -10.81 -16.78
CA ALA A 5 -20.18 -12.19 -16.32
C ALA A 5 -19.38 -12.27 -15.01
N ASN A 6 -19.82 -13.09 -14.05
CA ASN A 6 -19.04 -13.38 -12.85
C ASN A 6 -18.47 -14.81 -12.97
N VAL A 7 -17.15 -14.93 -12.87
CA VAL A 7 -16.42 -16.19 -12.97
C VAL A 7 -15.70 -16.46 -11.66
N ASN A 8 -15.86 -17.63 -11.08
CA ASN A 8 -15.14 -18.04 -9.88
C ASN A 8 -13.87 -18.80 -10.27
N ALA A 9 -12.71 -18.25 -9.96
CA ALA A 9 -11.44 -18.90 -10.21
C ALA A 9 -11.21 -20.07 -9.24
N ARG A 10 -10.66 -21.16 -9.74
CA ARG A 10 -10.33 -22.37 -8.96
C ARG A 10 -9.02 -22.22 -8.19
N ASP A 11 -8.06 -21.53 -8.79
CA ASP A 11 -6.75 -21.21 -8.25
C ASP A 11 -6.20 -19.93 -8.91
N MET A 12 -5.01 -19.44 -8.51
CA MET A 12 -4.43 -18.21 -9.03
C MET A 12 -4.03 -18.32 -10.51
N LYS A 13 -3.62 -19.51 -10.97
CA LYS A 13 -3.29 -19.72 -12.38
C LYS A 13 -4.54 -19.71 -13.25
N ASP A 14 -5.64 -20.27 -12.77
CA ASP A 14 -6.94 -20.17 -13.43
C ASP A 14 -7.41 -18.71 -13.49
N ALA A 15 -7.27 -17.94 -12.40
CA ALA A 15 -7.59 -16.51 -12.39
C ALA A 15 -6.81 -15.74 -13.47
N ALA A 16 -5.50 -15.95 -13.56
CA ALA A 16 -4.64 -15.35 -14.58
C ALA A 16 -5.04 -15.77 -16.00
N SER A 17 -5.38 -17.06 -16.20
CA SER A 17 -5.86 -17.59 -17.47
C SER A 17 -7.19 -16.98 -17.90
N GLN A 18 -8.12 -16.74 -16.96
CA GLN A 18 -9.41 -16.07 -17.23
C GLN A 18 -9.20 -14.61 -17.68
N LEU A 19 -8.27 -13.87 -17.02
CA LEU A 19 -7.89 -12.53 -17.45
C LEU A 19 -7.33 -12.53 -18.88
N GLN A 20 -6.39 -13.45 -19.16
CA GLN A 20 -5.79 -13.58 -20.49
C GLN A 20 -6.84 -13.94 -21.55
N ALA A 21 -7.75 -14.88 -21.24
CA ALA A 21 -8.81 -15.30 -22.14
C ALA A 21 -9.78 -14.16 -22.47
N ALA A 22 -10.14 -13.33 -21.48
CA ALA A 22 -10.95 -12.15 -21.69
C ALA A 22 -10.22 -11.14 -22.60
N SER A 23 -8.94 -10.85 -22.31
CA SER A 23 -8.11 -9.96 -23.13
C SER A 23 -8.02 -10.40 -24.59
N LYS A 24 -7.81 -11.71 -24.85
CA LYS A 24 -7.77 -12.27 -26.22
C LYS A 24 -9.10 -12.10 -26.98
N LYS A 25 -10.22 -11.98 -26.27
CA LYS A 25 -11.55 -11.70 -26.84
C LYS A 25 -11.88 -10.21 -26.95
N GLY A 26 -10.93 -9.32 -26.62
CA GLY A 26 -11.16 -7.87 -26.56
C GLY A 26 -12.09 -7.45 -25.42
N GLN A 27 -12.29 -8.31 -24.43
CA GLN A 27 -13.12 -8.05 -23.25
C GLN A 27 -12.27 -7.49 -22.10
N SER A 28 -12.84 -6.56 -21.35
CA SER A 28 -12.26 -6.07 -20.10
C SER A 28 -12.58 -7.01 -18.94
N ALA A 29 -11.58 -7.40 -18.17
CA ALA A 29 -11.75 -8.24 -16.98
C ALA A 29 -11.12 -7.58 -15.75
N VAL A 30 -11.72 -7.81 -14.58
CA VAL A 30 -11.27 -7.27 -13.29
C VAL A 30 -11.26 -8.39 -12.25
N ILE A 31 -10.15 -8.48 -11.52
CA ILE A 31 -10.02 -9.36 -10.35
C ILE A 31 -10.79 -8.78 -9.16
N VAL A 32 -11.47 -9.66 -8.44
CA VAL A 32 -12.19 -9.32 -7.21
C VAL A 32 -11.80 -10.29 -6.09
N GLY A 33 -11.10 -9.76 -5.09
CA GLY A 33 -10.90 -10.42 -3.80
C GLY A 33 -12.09 -10.12 -2.86
N GLY A 34 -11.93 -9.17 -1.92
CA GLY A 34 -13.01 -8.72 -1.04
C GLY A 34 -14.07 -7.83 -1.72
N GLY A 35 -13.73 -7.21 -2.84
CA GLY A 35 -14.64 -6.36 -3.62
C GLY A 35 -14.79 -4.92 -3.09
N SER A 36 -14.19 -4.56 -1.97
CA SER A 36 -14.39 -3.25 -1.32
C SER A 36 -13.96 -2.05 -2.17
N ASP A 37 -12.98 -2.20 -3.06
CA ASP A 37 -12.59 -1.17 -4.02
C ASP A 37 -13.20 -1.41 -5.40
N ALA A 38 -13.03 -2.60 -5.97
CA ALA A 38 -13.44 -2.91 -7.33
C ALA A 38 -14.96 -2.73 -7.57
N LEU A 39 -15.80 -3.18 -6.64
CA LEU A 39 -17.26 -3.02 -6.78
C LEU A 39 -17.69 -1.56 -6.62
N GLY A 40 -16.99 -0.76 -5.82
CA GLY A 40 -17.17 0.69 -5.74
C GLY A 40 -16.95 1.34 -7.12
N MET A 41 -15.82 1.05 -7.75
CA MET A 41 -15.50 1.58 -9.09
C MET A 41 -16.53 1.15 -10.16
N VAL A 42 -17.04 -0.09 -10.09
CA VAL A 42 -18.09 -0.57 -11.01
C VAL A 42 -19.41 0.20 -10.76
N LYS A 43 -19.80 0.44 -9.51
CA LYS A 43 -21.00 1.22 -9.15
C LYS A 43 -20.89 2.68 -9.62
N GLU A 44 -19.73 3.27 -9.45
CA GLU A 44 -19.42 4.65 -9.88
C GLU A 44 -19.18 4.77 -11.40
N ARG A 45 -19.19 3.65 -12.13
CA ARG A 45 -18.93 3.56 -13.59
C ARG A 45 -17.53 4.04 -13.99
N LEU A 46 -16.58 4.04 -13.09
CA LEU A 46 -15.16 4.30 -13.38
C LEU A 46 -14.55 3.15 -14.18
N ILE A 47 -15.03 1.95 -13.95
CA ILE A 47 -14.71 0.77 -14.75
C ILE A 47 -16.01 0.08 -15.16
N THR A 48 -16.03 -0.48 -16.37
CA THR A 48 -17.18 -1.20 -16.92
C THR A 48 -16.74 -2.56 -17.45
N PRO A 49 -16.34 -3.49 -16.56
CA PRO A 49 -15.84 -4.78 -16.99
C PRO A 49 -16.89 -5.62 -17.70
N ASP A 50 -16.44 -6.48 -18.61
CA ASP A 50 -17.24 -7.54 -19.21
C ASP A 50 -17.25 -8.80 -18.33
N VAL A 51 -16.13 -8.99 -17.57
CA VAL A 51 -15.94 -10.16 -16.71
C VAL A 51 -15.40 -9.73 -15.34
N LEU A 52 -16.03 -10.19 -14.25
CA LEU A 52 -15.46 -10.17 -12.91
C LEU A 52 -14.91 -11.56 -12.60
N VAL A 53 -13.62 -11.63 -12.29
CA VAL A 53 -12.95 -12.87 -11.88
C VAL A 53 -12.85 -12.86 -10.36
N SER A 54 -13.72 -13.62 -9.71
CA SER A 54 -13.78 -13.75 -8.25
C SER A 54 -12.73 -14.72 -7.75
N LEU A 55 -11.94 -14.29 -6.77
CA LEU A 55 -10.94 -15.13 -6.10
C LEU A 55 -11.47 -15.81 -4.83
N LYS A 56 -12.71 -15.56 -4.43
CA LYS A 56 -13.28 -16.03 -3.15
C LYS A 56 -13.37 -17.55 -3.01
N SER A 57 -13.39 -18.29 -4.12
CA SER A 57 -13.42 -19.76 -4.14
C SER A 57 -12.04 -20.39 -3.92
N ILE A 58 -10.95 -19.62 -4.03
CA ILE A 58 -9.59 -20.13 -3.89
C ILE A 58 -9.30 -20.36 -2.41
N ARG A 59 -8.93 -21.61 -2.06
CA ARG A 59 -8.62 -22.00 -0.68
C ARG A 59 -7.13 -21.83 -0.36
N GLY A 60 -6.81 -21.61 0.93
CA GLY A 60 -5.45 -21.63 1.45
C GLY A 60 -4.63 -20.36 1.22
N LEU A 61 -5.24 -19.32 0.64
CA LEU A 61 -4.63 -17.99 0.46
C LEU A 61 -5.18 -16.93 1.45
N ASP A 62 -5.88 -17.39 2.47
CA ASP A 62 -6.47 -16.59 3.56
C ASP A 62 -5.78 -16.81 4.91
N GLN A 63 -4.51 -17.29 4.88
CA GLN A 63 -3.76 -17.74 6.06
C GLN A 63 -2.38 -17.10 6.12
N VAL A 64 -1.84 -17.04 7.34
CA VAL A 64 -0.43 -16.77 7.64
C VAL A 64 0.27 -18.09 7.93
N LYS A 65 1.41 -18.35 7.30
CA LYS A 65 2.19 -19.58 7.46
C LYS A 65 3.67 -19.27 7.61
N GLU A 66 4.35 -20.00 8.48
CA GLU A 66 5.80 -20.01 8.51
C GLU A 66 6.32 -21.11 7.57
N GLN A 67 7.17 -20.74 6.63
CA GLN A 67 7.75 -21.66 5.65
C GLN A 67 9.21 -21.30 5.42
N LYS A 68 10.13 -22.28 5.63
CA LYS A 68 11.57 -22.11 5.37
C LYS A 68 12.19 -20.88 6.03
N GLY A 69 11.69 -20.49 7.21
CA GLY A 69 12.17 -19.32 7.95
C GLY A 69 11.62 -17.97 7.46
N GLU A 70 10.75 -17.95 6.45
CA GLU A 70 9.99 -16.78 6.04
C GLU A 70 8.53 -16.90 6.49
N ILE A 71 7.84 -15.77 6.61
CA ILE A 71 6.40 -15.75 6.82
C ILE A 71 5.72 -15.51 5.47
N VAL A 72 4.88 -16.46 5.07
CA VAL A 72 4.07 -16.40 3.86
C VAL A 72 2.65 -16.06 4.23
N ILE A 73 2.15 -14.97 3.69
CA ILE A 73 0.79 -14.46 3.91
C ILE A 73 0.03 -14.58 2.60
N GLY A 74 -1.06 -15.31 2.62
CA GLY A 74 -1.93 -15.41 1.45
C GLY A 74 -2.62 -14.08 1.13
N GLY A 75 -2.68 -13.73 -0.15
CA GLY A 75 -3.22 -12.44 -0.60
C GLY A 75 -4.70 -12.23 -0.32
N LEU A 76 -5.44 -13.31 -0.02
CA LEU A 76 -6.88 -13.27 0.27
C LEU A 76 -7.20 -13.19 1.77
N ILE A 77 -6.20 -13.16 2.66
CA ILE A 77 -6.43 -12.90 4.08
C ILE A 77 -7.15 -11.56 4.24
N THR A 78 -8.18 -11.52 5.07
CA THR A 78 -8.87 -10.26 5.35
C THR A 78 -7.99 -9.36 6.22
N LEU A 79 -8.16 -8.06 6.08
CA LEU A 79 -7.39 -7.07 6.87
C LEU A 79 -7.67 -7.22 8.36
N ASP A 80 -8.90 -7.59 8.75
CA ASP A 80 -9.25 -7.86 10.13
C ASP A 80 -8.52 -9.10 10.68
N ALA A 81 -8.53 -10.22 9.95
CA ALA A 81 -7.81 -11.42 10.35
C ALA A 81 -6.30 -11.16 10.45
N LEU A 82 -5.71 -10.45 9.47
CA LEU A 82 -4.30 -10.08 9.49
C LEU A 82 -3.94 -9.21 10.70
N SER A 83 -4.78 -8.22 11.03
CA SER A 83 -4.53 -7.31 12.16
C SER A 83 -4.57 -8.00 13.52
N ARG A 84 -5.25 -9.14 13.61
CA ARG A 84 -5.39 -9.93 14.84
C ARG A 84 -4.48 -11.15 14.90
N ASP A 85 -3.79 -11.49 13.82
CA ASP A 85 -2.93 -12.66 13.77
C ASP A 85 -1.81 -12.55 14.81
N PRO A 86 -1.66 -13.54 15.72
CA PRO A 86 -0.70 -13.46 16.83
C PRO A 86 0.75 -13.40 16.37
N LEU A 87 1.09 -14.09 15.27
CA LEU A 87 2.44 -14.11 14.72
C LEU A 87 2.81 -12.77 14.11
N ILE A 88 1.87 -12.17 13.36
CA ILE A 88 2.05 -10.84 12.76
C ILE A 88 2.14 -9.77 13.85
N ARG A 89 1.26 -9.78 14.84
CA ARG A 89 1.31 -8.85 15.97
C ARG A 89 2.61 -8.92 16.75
N LYS A 90 3.12 -10.13 16.97
CA LYS A 90 4.35 -10.33 17.73
C LYS A 90 5.60 -9.86 17.00
N ASN A 91 5.70 -10.17 15.71
CA ASN A 91 6.98 -10.05 14.97
C ASN A 91 6.97 -8.94 13.91
N TYR A 92 5.79 -8.51 13.46
CA TYR A 92 5.60 -7.54 12.37
C TYR A 92 4.51 -6.52 12.73
N ASN A 93 4.59 -5.96 13.93
CA ASN A 93 3.53 -5.13 14.52
C ASN A 93 3.09 -3.98 13.61
N ALA A 94 4.02 -3.35 12.88
CA ALA A 94 3.67 -2.31 11.91
C ALA A 94 2.63 -2.80 10.87
N LEU A 95 2.70 -4.06 10.44
CA LEU A 95 1.71 -4.60 9.49
C LEU A 95 0.36 -4.86 10.16
N ALA A 96 0.36 -5.36 11.41
CA ALA A 96 -0.87 -5.55 12.18
C ALA A 96 -1.59 -4.22 12.43
N GLU A 97 -0.85 -3.19 12.84
CA GLU A 97 -1.38 -1.84 13.05
C GLU A 97 -1.90 -1.23 11.76
N ALA A 98 -1.10 -1.29 10.67
CA ALA A 98 -1.51 -0.77 9.38
C ALA A 98 -2.80 -1.44 8.88
N ALA A 99 -2.92 -2.76 8.98
CA ALA A 99 -4.14 -3.49 8.61
C ALA A 99 -5.33 -3.09 9.49
N GLY A 100 -5.10 -2.89 10.81
CA GLY A 100 -6.11 -2.47 11.78
C GLY A 100 -6.65 -1.06 11.57
N HIS A 101 -5.89 -0.17 10.93
CA HIS A 101 -6.27 1.22 10.64
C HIS A 101 -6.93 1.41 9.25
N VAL A 102 -7.10 0.35 8.45
CA VAL A 102 -7.79 0.48 7.15
C VAL A 102 -9.28 0.68 7.32
N GLY A 103 -9.82 1.75 6.77
CA GLY A 103 -11.25 1.99 6.62
C GLY A 103 -12.06 1.83 7.90
N THR A 104 -13.03 0.91 7.89
CA THR A 104 -13.89 0.55 9.01
C THR A 104 -13.81 -0.95 9.31
N PRO A 105 -14.31 -1.44 10.47
CA PRO A 105 -14.39 -2.87 10.74
C PRO A 105 -15.09 -3.66 9.62
N GLN A 106 -16.17 -3.12 9.03
CA GLN A 106 -16.89 -3.74 7.93
C GLN A 106 -16.03 -3.90 6.69
N ILE A 107 -15.25 -2.85 6.35
CA ILE A 107 -14.30 -2.91 5.23
C ILE A 107 -13.19 -3.92 5.52
N ARG A 108 -12.64 -3.96 6.73
CA ARG A 108 -11.56 -4.89 7.07
C ARG A 108 -12.01 -6.35 7.08
N ASN A 109 -13.26 -6.63 7.41
CA ASN A 109 -13.83 -7.99 7.36
C ASN A 109 -14.05 -8.50 5.93
N ALA A 110 -14.11 -7.62 4.93
CA ALA A 110 -14.27 -7.99 3.52
C ALA A 110 -13.01 -7.75 2.69
N GLY A 111 -12.31 -6.64 2.94
CA GLY A 111 -11.10 -6.25 2.21
C GLY A 111 -9.94 -7.21 2.46
N THR A 112 -9.26 -7.61 1.39
CA THR A 112 -8.12 -8.53 1.44
C THR A 112 -6.80 -7.79 1.38
N LEU A 113 -5.72 -8.41 1.85
CA LEU A 113 -4.38 -7.82 1.84
C LEU A 113 -3.93 -7.47 0.42
N ALA A 114 -3.99 -8.41 -0.53
CA ALA A 114 -3.63 -8.12 -1.92
C ALA A 114 -4.54 -7.06 -2.55
N GLY A 115 -5.84 -7.08 -2.24
CA GLY A 115 -6.78 -6.05 -2.69
C GLY A 115 -6.44 -4.66 -2.13
N ASN A 116 -6.02 -4.57 -0.87
CA ASN A 116 -5.58 -3.31 -0.27
C ASN A 116 -4.30 -2.78 -0.92
N VAL A 117 -3.30 -3.64 -1.17
CA VAL A 117 -2.05 -3.27 -1.85
C VAL A 117 -2.30 -2.80 -3.28
N CYS A 118 -3.24 -3.44 -4.01
CA CYS A 118 -3.53 -3.17 -5.41
C CYS A 118 -4.64 -2.13 -5.64
N GLN A 119 -5.20 -1.53 -4.59
CA GLN A 119 -6.30 -0.58 -4.74
C GLN A 119 -5.91 0.65 -5.56
N ARG A 120 -6.90 1.20 -6.29
CA ARG A 120 -6.74 2.40 -7.09
C ARG A 120 -6.82 3.66 -6.20
N PRO A 121 -6.24 4.79 -6.64
CA PRO A 121 -6.25 6.04 -5.87
C PRO A 121 -7.67 6.51 -5.50
N TRP A 122 -7.77 7.17 -4.34
CA TRP A 122 -9.01 7.84 -3.90
C TRP A 122 -8.99 9.34 -4.21
N CYS A 123 -8.31 9.73 -5.28
CA CYS A 123 -8.31 11.09 -5.78
C CYS A 123 -9.73 11.50 -6.19
N TRP A 124 -10.19 12.64 -5.68
CA TRP A 124 -11.50 13.22 -5.97
C TRP A 124 -11.77 13.32 -7.48
N TYR A 125 -10.81 13.84 -8.25
CA TYR A 125 -10.97 14.00 -9.70
C TYR A 125 -11.11 12.65 -10.41
N TYR A 126 -10.26 11.70 -10.06
CA TYR A 126 -10.31 10.35 -10.63
C TYR A 126 -11.66 9.68 -10.35
N ARG A 127 -12.10 9.69 -9.07
CA ARG A 127 -13.34 9.00 -8.65
C ARG A 127 -14.62 9.68 -9.17
N ASN A 128 -14.58 10.95 -9.51
CA ASN A 128 -15.70 11.66 -10.13
C ASN A 128 -15.63 11.69 -11.67
N GLY A 129 -14.80 10.86 -12.31
CA GLY A 129 -14.79 10.66 -13.74
C GLY A 129 -14.17 11.79 -14.56
N PHE A 130 -13.41 12.70 -13.94
CA PHE A 130 -12.65 13.70 -14.69
C PHE A 130 -11.71 13.03 -15.68
N PRO A 131 -11.52 13.59 -16.90
CA PRO A 131 -10.64 13.02 -17.93
C PRO A 131 -9.16 13.29 -17.58
N CYS A 132 -8.74 12.76 -16.43
CA CYS A 132 -7.35 12.83 -15.97
C CYS A 132 -6.52 11.66 -16.53
N TYR A 133 -5.22 11.67 -16.26
CA TYR A 133 -4.30 10.58 -16.66
C TYR A 133 -4.80 9.17 -16.31
N LYS A 134 -5.52 9.02 -15.18
CA LYS A 134 -6.06 7.74 -14.72
C LYS A 134 -7.33 7.32 -15.46
N ASN A 135 -8.01 8.26 -16.09
CA ASN A 135 -9.25 8.07 -16.86
C ASN A 135 -9.04 8.29 -18.38
N GLY A 136 -7.79 8.10 -18.87
CA GLY A 136 -7.46 8.17 -20.29
C GLY A 136 -7.20 9.56 -20.84
N GLY A 137 -7.22 10.60 -20.01
CA GLY A 137 -6.85 11.97 -20.39
C GLY A 137 -5.36 12.24 -20.19
N ASN A 138 -4.98 13.51 -20.27
CA ASN A 138 -3.60 13.98 -20.24
C ASN A 138 -3.34 15.12 -19.23
N THR A 139 -4.22 15.31 -18.27
CA THR A 139 -4.16 16.42 -17.30
C THR A 139 -4.31 15.90 -15.88
N CYS A 140 -3.63 16.52 -14.92
CA CYS A 140 -3.89 16.34 -13.50
C CYS A 140 -4.59 17.57 -12.93
N PHE A 141 -5.88 17.44 -12.66
CA PHE A 141 -6.74 18.55 -12.21
C PHE A 141 -6.40 19.05 -10.80
N SER A 142 -5.70 18.26 -9.99
CA SER A 142 -5.28 18.68 -8.66
C SER A 142 -4.20 19.76 -8.66
N ILE A 143 -3.47 19.97 -9.75
CA ILE A 143 -2.39 20.95 -9.80
C ILE A 143 -2.92 22.37 -9.50
N THR A 144 -4.05 22.72 -10.06
CA THR A 144 -4.67 24.04 -9.91
C THR A 144 -5.99 24.01 -9.13
N GLY A 145 -6.47 22.83 -8.78
CA GLY A 145 -7.74 22.63 -8.08
C GLY A 145 -7.58 22.28 -6.60
N GLU A 146 -8.52 21.48 -6.07
CA GLU A 146 -8.47 20.97 -4.70
C GLU A 146 -7.37 19.93 -4.58
N ASN A 147 -6.39 20.17 -3.70
CA ASN A 147 -5.20 19.33 -3.61
C ASN A 147 -4.69 19.07 -2.19
N GLU A 148 -5.50 19.32 -1.18
CA GLU A 148 -5.17 19.18 0.24
C GLU A 148 -4.61 17.79 0.57
N PHE A 149 -5.18 16.73 -0.02
CA PHE A 149 -4.80 15.34 0.26
C PHE A 149 -3.81 14.76 -0.76
N HIS A 150 -3.32 15.56 -1.71
CA HIS A 150 -2.47 15.10 -2.79
C HIS A 150 -0.98 15.00 -2.38
N ALA A 151 -0.16 14.46 -3.28
CA ALA A 151 1.25 14.17 -3.04
C ALA A 151 2.09 15.45 -2.85
N ILE A 152 3.07 15.34 -1.94
CA ILE A 152 4.15 16.33 -1.77
C ILE A 152 5.49 15.78 -2.23
N PHE A 153 5.56 14.47 -2.57
CA PHE A 153 6.73 13.81 -3.17
C PHE A 153 6.33 13.07 -4.43
N GLY A 154 7.19 13.07 -5.46
CA GLY A 154 7.09 12.21 -6.64
C GLY A 154 5.80 12.35 -7.46
N GLY A 155 5.02 13.41 -7.28
CA GLY A 155 3.67 13.56 -7.81
C GLY A 155 3.56 13.87 -9.30
N GLY A 156 4.58 14.44 -9.95
CA GLY A 156 4.46 14.79 -11.37
C GLY A 156 4.53 13.59 -12.32
N PRO A 157 3.68 13.53 -13.36
CA PRO A 157 2.64 14.47 -13.74
C PRO A 157 1.25 14.24 -13.11
N SER A 158 1.07 13.22 -12.24
CA SER A 158 -0.19 12.88 -11.57
C SER A 158 0.01 12.85 -10.05
N PHE A 159 -0.52 13.83 -9.34
CA PHE A 159 -0.24 14.08 -7.92
C PHE A 159 -1.10 13.24 -6.96
N ILE A 160 -1.52 12.05 -7.36
CA ILE A 160 -2.23 11.11 -6.47
C ILE A 160 -1.34 10.70 -5.29
N VAL A 161 -1.96 10.23 -4.20
CA VAL A 161 -1.28 9.47 -3.16
C VAL A 161 -1.67 8.01 -3.23
N HIS A 162 -0.76 7.10 -2.88
CA HIS A 162 -1.07 5.69 -2.74
C HIS A 162 -1.91 5.49 -1.48
N PRO A 163 -3.11 4.88 -1.57
CA PRO A 163 -4.05 4.88 -0.45
C PRO A 163 -3.88 3.71 0.54
N SER A 164 -2.98 2.76 0.26
CA SER A 164 -2.83 1.55 1.06
C SER A 164 -1.95 1.78 2.29
N ASP A 165 -2.52 1.62 3.47
CA ASP A 165 -1.81 1.64 4.75
C ASP A 165 -0.84 0.43 4.83
N THR A 166 -1.32 -0.77 4.43
CA THR A 166 -0.50 -1.99 4.50
C THR A 166 0.70 -1.95 3.55
N ALA A 167 0.61 -1.28 2.40
CA ALA A 167 1.74 -1.12 1.47
C ALA A 167 2.91 -0.38 2.12
N VAL A 168 2.65 0.63 2.95
CA VAL A 168 3.67 1.38 3.69
C VAL A 168 4.42 0.47 4.66
N ALA A 169 3.69 -0.33 5.44
CA ALA A 169 4.27 -1.28 6.36
C ALA A 169 5.04 -2.40 5.63
N LEU A 170 4.50 -2.93 4.52
CA LEU A 170 5.15 -4.00 3.75
C LEU A 170 6.47 -3.55 3.12
N VAL A 171 6.56 -2.32 2.63
CA VAL A 171 7.83 -1.76 2.13
C VAL A 171 8.83 -1.58 3.27
N ALA A 172 8.40 -1.11 4.45
CA ALA A 172 9.28 -0.98 5.62
C ALA A 172 9.78 -2.33 6.15
N LEU A 173 8.99 -3.38 5.98
CA LEU A 173 9.33 -4.75 6.38
C LEU A 173 10.12 -5.54 5.32
N ASP A 174 10.56 -4.91 4.24
CA ASP A 174 11.26 -5.54 3.11
C ASP A 174 10.50 -6.75 2.55
N ALA A 175 9.18 -6.67 2.46
CA ALA A 175 8.35 -7.73 1.93
C ALA A 175 8.65 -8.03 0.46
N LYS A 176 8.39 -9.26 0.04
CA LYS A 176 8.39 -9.68 -1.37
C LYS A 176 6.99 -10.12 -1.78
N PHE A 177 6.64 -9.88 -3.00
CA PHE A 177 5.34 -10.20 -3.59
C PHE A 177 5.47 -11.32 -4.61
N ARG A 178 4.77 -12.43 -4.40
CA ARG A 178 4.61 -13.48 -5.40
C ARG A 178 3.44 -13.16 -6.31
N ILE A 179 3.75 -13.01 -7.59
CA ILE A 179 2.81 -12.66 -8.66
C ILE A 179 2.64 -13.86 -9.56
N VAL A 180 1.39 -14.20 -9.86
CA VAL A 180 1.02 -15.31 -10.75
C VAL A 180 0.41 -14.72 -12.02
N GLY A 181 0.97 -15.06 -13.16
CA GLY A 181 0.48 -14.74 -14.49
C GLY A 181 0.11 -15.99 -15.28
N ALA A 182 -0.56 -15.81 -16.41
CA ALA A 182 -0.94 -16.93 -17.28
C ALA A 182 0.29 -17.69 -17.84
N SER A 183 1.42 -17.01 -18.03
CA SER A 183 2.66 -17.56 -18.58
C SER A 183 3.68 -18.01 -17.52
N GLY A 184 3.42 -17.77 -16.23
CA GLY A 184 4.34 -18.15 -15.16
C GLY A 184 4.19 -17.31 -13.89
N GLU A 185 5.14 -17.48 -12.98
CA GLU A 185 5.17 -16.79 -11.69
C GLU A 185 6.47 -16.00 -11.55
N ARG A 186 6.42 -14.91 -10.81
CA ARG A 186 7.59 -14.11 -10.45
C ARG A 186 7.47 -13.56 -9.04
N THR A 187 8.62 -13.28 -8.44
CA THR A 187 8.70 -12.61 -7.14
C THR A 187 9.42 -11.27 -7.33
N ILE A 188 8.89 -10.24 -6.70
CA ILE A 188 9.44 -8.88 -6.74
C ILE A 188 9.47 -8.30 -5.32
N SER A 189 10.40 -7.38 -5.03
CA SER A 189 10.36 -6.66 -3.76
C SER A 189 9.12 -5.75 -3.69
N ALA A 190 8.60 -5.52 -2.48
CA ALA A 190 7.49 -4.58 -2.30
C ALA A 190 7.88 -3.16 -2.73
N ALA A 191 9.16 -2.78 -2.58
CA ALA A 191 9.66 -1.46 -2.99
C ALA A 191 9.62 -1.27 -4.52
N ASP A 192 9.84 -2.32 -5.31
CA ASP A 192 9.87 -2.26 -6.77
C ASP A 192 8.48 -2.51 -7.40
N PHE A 193 7.48 -2.85 -6.59
CA PHE A 193 6.13 -3.17 -7.06
C PHE A 193 5.37 -1.92 -7.53
N PHE A 194 5.57 -0.78 -6.90
CA PHE A 194 4.82 0.45 -7.16
C PHE A 194 5.50 1.29 -8.25
N LYS A 195 4.69 2.04 -9.01
CA LYS A 195 5.17 2.91 -10.09
C LYS A 195 4.91 4.37 -9.80
N LEU A 196 5.95 5.17 -10.02
CA LEU A 196 5.81 6.63 -10.02
C LEU A 196 5.05 7.10 -11.27
N PRO A 197 4.26 8.18 -11.19
CA PRO A 197 3.58 8.76 -12.35
C PRO A 197 4.52 9.20 -13.48
N ALA A 198 5.77 9.52 -13.16
CA ALA A 198 6.79 9.82 -14.15
C ALA A 198 7.12 8.62 -15.06
N GLU A 199 6.98 7.40 -14.56
CA GLU A 199 7.15 6.17 -15.34
C GLU A 199 5.87 5.82 -16.12
N ASN A 200 4.72 5.89 -15.46
CA ASN A 200 3.42 5.65 -16.08
C ASN A 200 2.30 6.33 -15.27
N PRO A 201 1.77 7.46 -15.74
CA PRO A 201 0.77 8.21 -14.99
C PRO A 201 -0.61 7.51 -14.93
N ALA A 202 -0.87 6.49 -15.75
CA ALA A 202 -2.12 5.74 -15.75
C ALA A 202 -2.14 4.56 -14.76
N ARG A 203 -0.96 4.10 -14.28
CA ARG A 203 -0.83 2.89 -13.45
C ARG A 203 -0.18 3.19 -12.10
N GLU A 204 -0.47 2.34 -11.12
CA GLU A 204 0.07 2.44 -9.75
C GLU A 204 1.09 1.36 -9.43
N ASN A 205 1.13 0.27 -10.22
CA ASN A 205 1.98 -0.89 -9.96
C ASN A 205 2.41 -1.60 -11.25
N VAL A 206 3.28 -2.59 -11.12
CA VAL A 206 3.92 -3.34 -12.22
C VAL A 206 3.14 -4.55 -12.71
N LEU A 207 1.94 -4.84 -12.17
CA LEU A 207 1.16 -6.01 -12.59
C LEU A 207 0.83 -5.94 -14.08
N GLY A 208 1.05 -7.03 -14.81
CA GLY A 208 0.53 -7.22 -16.15
C GLY A 208 -1.00 -7.32 -16.17
N SER A 209 -1.58 -7.29 -17.37
CA SER A 209 -3.03 -7.38 -17.54
C SER A 209 -3.61 -8.74 -17.16
N ASP A 210 -2.80 -9.78 -17.11
CA ASP A 210 -3.12 -11.15 -16.74
C ASP A 210 -2.41 -11.62 -15.46
N GLU A 211 -1.85 -10.68 -14.67
CA GLU A 211 -1.13 -11.00 -13.45
C GLU A 211 -1.96 -10.70 -12.20
N VAL A 212 -1.79 -11.53 -11.18
CA VAL A 212 -2.47 -11.45 -9.88
C VAL A 212 -1.45 -11.51 -8.75
N LEU A 213 -1.53 -10.60 -7.77
CA LEU A 213 -0.78 -10.67 -6.53
C LEU A 213 -1.35 -11.80 -5.66
N ALA A 214 -0.59 -12.88 -5.50
CA ALA A 214 -1.05 -14.11 -4.86
C ALA A 214 -0.65 -14.20 -3.39
N GLU A 215 0.61 -13.88 -3.06
CA GLU A 215 1.16 -14.00 -1.71
C GLU A 215 2.14 -12.88 -1.39
N ILE A 216 2.26 -12.61 -0.10
CA ILE A 216 3.23 -11.69 0.46
C ILE A 216 4.19 -12.49 1.35
N HIS A 217 5.49 -12.33 1.12
CA HIS A 217 6.55 -12.99 1.88
C HIS A 217 7.28 -11.96 2.73
N LEU A 218 7.35 -12.20 4.04
CA LEU A 218 8.14 -11.39 4.97
C LEU A 218 9.41 -12.14 5.34
N PRO A 219 10.57 -11.45 5.41
CA PRO A 219 11.79 -12.09 5.91
C PRO A 219 11.62 -12.51 7.36
N ALA A 220 12.40 -13.49 7.81
CA ALA A 220 12.42 -13.92 9.21
C ALA A 220 12.62 -12.73 10.15
N ALA A 221 11.83 -12.67 11.20
CA ALA A 221 11.99 -11.64 12.22
C ALA A 221 13.34 -11.82 12.93
N LYS A 222 14.13 -10.76 12.99
CA LYS A 222 15.40 -10.74 13.74
C LYS A 222 15.14 -10.38 15.19
N ALA A 223 15.91 -10.98 16.10
CA ALA A 223 15.86 -10.60 17.51
C ALA A 223 16.14 -9.10 17.69
N GLY A 224 15.41 -8.44 18.58
CA GLY A 224 15.54 -7.01 18.83
C GLY A 224 14.88 -6.12 17.77
N THR A 225 14.23 -6.69 16.73
CA THR A 225 13.45 -5.87 15.79
C THR A 225 12.17 -5.37 16.45
N ARG A 226 11.97 -4.06 16.37
CA ARG A 226 10.74 -3.38 16.74
C ARG A 226 10.14 -2.73 15.50
N SER A 227 8.82 -2.70 15.39
CA SER A 227 8.15 -2.02 14.27
C SER A 227 6.82 -1.43 14.71
N THR A 228 6.47 -0.28 14.11
CA THR A 228 5.18 0.38 14.35
C THR A 228 4.72 1.10 13.10
N TYR A 229 3.40 1.30 13.00
CA TYR A 229 2.76 2.10 11.98
C TYR A 229 1.89 3.16 12.64
N HIS A 230 2.14 4.41 12.33
CA HIS A 230 1.33 5.55 12.79
C HIS A 230 0.61 6.20 11.62
N LYS A 231 -0.66 6.57 11.84
CA LYS A 231 -1.54 7.17 10.83
C LYS A 231 -2.25 8.39 11.38
N GLU A 232 -1.96 9.55 10.80
CA GLU A 232 -2.74 10.76 11.04
C GLU A 232 -3.95 10.79 10.12
N MET A 233 -5.11 11.09 10.69
CA MET A 233 -6.41 11.01 10.04
C MET A 233 -7.27 12.23 10.38
N ASP A 234 -8.13 12.67 9.46
CA ASP A 234 -9.10 13.74 9.72
C ASP A 234 -10.20 13.32 10.69
N ARG A 235 -10.42 12.02 10.85
CA ARG A 235 -11.40 11.41 11.74
C ARG A 235 -11.00 9.97 12.06
N GLU A 236 -11.53 9.42 13.15
CA GLU A 236 -11.12 8.11 13.68
C GLU A 236 -11.35 6.92 12.74
N ALA A 237 -12.30 7.01 11.82
CA ALA A 237 -12.61 5.92 10.88
C ALA A 237 -13.07 6.44 9.53
N TRP A 238 -13.08 5.54 8.53
CA TRP A 238 -13.54 5.83 7.18
C TRP A 238 -12.77 6.97 6.51
N THR A 239 -11.45 7.01 6.68
CA THR A 239 -10.59 7.97 6.01
C THR A 239 -9.24 7.34 5.63
N HIS A 240 -8.62 7.89 4.60
CA HIS A 240 -7.25 7.58 4.23
C HIS A 240 -6.27 8.39 5.10
N ALA A 241 -5.01 7.97 5.11
CA ALA A 241 -4.00 8.74 5.82
C ALA A 241 -3.84 10.13 5.20
N VAL A 242 -3.87 11.16 6.04
CA VAL A 242 -3.36 12.48 5.68
C VAL A 242 -1.83 12.39 5.56
N VAL A 243 -1.21 11.81 6.58
CA VAL A 243 0.19 11.39 6.64
C VAL A 243 0.24 10.09 7.43
N SER A 244 1.10 9.18 7.04
CA SER A 244 1.41 8.00 7.84
C SER A 244 2.89 7.66 7.75
N VAL A 245 3.37 6.86 8.70
CA VAL A 245 4.74 6.35 8.70
C VAL A 245 4.80 4.94 9.26
N ALA A 246 5.52 4.07 8.58
CA ALA A 246 5.97 2.81 9.15
C ALA A 246 7.46 2.92 9.49
N VAL A 247 7.79 2.55 10.71
CA VAL A 247 9.19 2.52 11.19
C VAL A 247 9.51 1.10 11.66
N VAL A 248 10.62 0.58 11.16
CA VAL A 248 11.22 -0.68 11.61
C VAL A 248 12.62 -0.39 12.10
N MET A 249 12.96 -0.82 13.31
CA MET A 249 14.29 -0.66 13.92
C MET A 249 14.83 -2.00 14.40
N GLU A 250 16.05 -2.33 14.03
CA GLU A 250 16.83 -3.44 14.58
C GLU A 250 17.62 -2.89 15.78
N MET A 251 17.16 -3.16 16.99
CA MET A 251 17.73 -2.62 18.21
C MET A 251 18.73 -3.57 18.86
N ASP A 252 19.82 -3.02 19.39
CA ASP A 252 20.76 -3.67 20.32
C ASP A 252 20.83 -2.82 21.57
N GLY A 253 20.10 -3.24 22.59
CA GLY A 253 19.83 -2.39 23.75
C GLY A 253 19.15 -1.09 23.33
N GLN A 254 19.84 0.04 23.54
CA GLN A 254 19.35 1.39 23.19
C GLN A 254 19.92 1.92 21.85
N VAL A 255 20.73 1.12 21.16
CA VAL A 255 21.35 1.51 19.88
C VAL A 255 20.57 0.91 18.72
N CYS A 256 20.15 1.75 17.80
CA CYS A 256 19.53 1.32 16.55
C CYS A 256 20.63 0.86 15.57
N ARG A 257 20.74 -0.42 15.28
CA ARG A 257 21.73 -0.96 14.32
C ARG A 257 21.34 -0.68 12.88
N ALA A 258 20.06 -0.78 12.58
CA ALA A 258 19.50 -0.48 11.26
C ALA A 258 18.06 0.01 11.42
N ALA A 259 17.63 0.89 10.53
CA ALA A 259 16.26 1.38 10.49
C ALA A 259 15.73 1.34 9.06
N ARG A 260 14.40 1.23 8.95
CA ARG A 260 13.64 1.50 7.73
C ARG A 260 12.49 2.45 8.08
N VAL A 261 12.35 3.50 7.27
CA VAL A 261 11.34 4.55 7.47
C VAL A 261 10.63 4.78 6.15
N VAL A 262 9.33 4.52 6.13
CA VAL A 262 8.49 4.62 4.92
C VAL A 262 7.27 5.47 5.22
N LEU A 263 7.04 6.48 4.40
CA LEU A 263 5.93 7.41 4.54
C LEU A 263 4.75 6.98 3.65
N GLY A 264 3.54 7.25 4.12
CA GLY A 264 2.29 7.11 3.37
C GLY A 264 1.46 8.39 3.39
N GLY A 265 0.47 8.50 2.50
CA GLY A 265 -0.36 9.69 2.36
C GLY A 265 0.34 10.91 1.74
N VAL A 266 1.62 10.80 1.38
CA VAL A 266 2.47 11.92 0.91
C VAL A 266 3.03 11.74 -0.50
N ALA A 267 2.92 10.54 -1.08
CA ALA A 267 3.49 10.21 -2.39
C ALA A 267 2.59 9.23 -3.17
N PRO A 268 2.76 9.10 -4.50
CA PRO A 268 2.07 8.11 -5.32
C PRO A 268 2.45 6.65 -5.03
N ILE A 269 3.52 6.44 -4.28
CA ILE A 269 4.02 5.15 -3.83
C ILE A 269 4.30 5.21 -2.32
N PRO A 270 4.43 4.09 -1.60
CA PRO A 270 5.07 4.08 -0.28
C PRO A 270 6.46 4.73 -0.39
N TRP A 271 6.67 5.83 0.33
CA TRP A 271 7.85 6.69 0.15
C TRP A 271 8.94 6.39 1.18
N ARG A 272 9.94 5.62 0.78
CA ARG A 272 11.08 5.31 1.63
C ARG A 272 12.00 6.53 1.82
N VAL A 273 12.58 6.70 3.01
CA VAL A 273 13.42 7.85 3.37
C VAL A 273 14.83 7.38 3.79
N PRO A 274 15.70 6.97 2.85
CA PRO A 274 17.01 6.40 3.15
C PRO A 274 17.93 7.34 3.96
N LYS A 275 17.77 8.65 3.81
CA LYS A 275 18.53 9.63 4.57
C LYS A 275 18.25 9.52 6.08
N VAL A 276 16.98 9.38 6.46
CA VAL A 276 16.59 9.19 7.87
C VAL A 276 17.11 7.86 8.39
N GLU A 277 17.02 6.79 7.59
CA GLU A 277 17.51 5.46 7.94
C GLU A 277 19.03 5.50 8.27
N ALA A 278 19.82 6.17 7.43
CA ALA A 278 21.25 6.34 7.63
C ALA A 278 21.59 7.19 8.88
N MET A 279 20.75 8.19 9.19
CA MET A 279 20.93 9.02 10.39
C MET A 279 20.72 8.23 11.69
N LEU A 280 19.80 7.27 11.70
CA LEU A 280 19.47 6.45 12.87
C LEU A 280 20.45 5.30 13.07
N ALA A 281 21.04 4.77 12.00
CA ALA A 281 21.92 3.62 12.02
C ALA A 281 23.16 3.84 12.90
N GLY A 282 23.42 2.90 13.84
CA GLY A 282 24.54 2.96 14.79
C GLY A 282 24.37 3.99 15.90
N LYS A 283 23.19 4.59 16.08
CA LYS A 283 22.95 5.64 17.06
C LYS A 283 21.99 5.20 18.17
N ARG A 284 22.18 5.78 19.35
CA ARG A 284 21.17 5.78 20.40
C ARG A 284 20.04 6.73 20.00
N ILE A 285 18.82 6.28 20.13
CA ILE A 285 17.66 7.11 19.81
C ILE A 285 17.44 8.13 20.93
N THR A 286 17.51 9.41 20.57
CA THR A 286 17.22 10.53 21.47
C THR A 286 16.16 11.43 20.85
N PRO A 287 15.46 12.25 21.65
CA PRO A 287 14.50 13.23 21.14
C PRO A 287 15.10 14.21 20.12
N GLU A 288 16.37 14.60 20.30
CA GLU A 288 17.09 15.51 19.41
C GLU A 288 17.39 14.85 18.07
N LEU A 289 17.88 13.59 18.09
CA LEU A 289 18.10 12.81 16.86
C LEU A 289 16.79 12.59 16.10
N ALA A 290 15.72 12.26 16.82
CA ALA A 290 14.40 12.09 16.23
C ALA A 290 13.86 13.41 15.62
N ALA A 291 14.13 14.56 16.24
CA ALA A 291 13.77 15.85 15.67
C ALA A 291 14.54 16.15 14.37
N GLN A 292 15.84 15.86 14.34
CA GLN A 292 16.67 15.98 13.14
C GLN A 292 16.19 15.02 12.03
N ALA A 293 15.86 13.78 12.39
CA ALA A 293 15.29 12.78 11.47
C ALA A 293 13.95 13.25 10.88
N GLY A 294 13.06 13.83 11.70
CA GLY A 294 11.81 14.42 11.23
C GLY A 294 12.03 15.55 10.23
N ALA A 295 12.99 16.45 10.50
CA ALA A 295 13.35 17.53 9.57
C ALA A 295 13.90 16.96 8.23
N ALA A 296 14.78 15.96 8.31
CA ALA A 296 15.36 15.32 7.13
C ALA A 296 14.31 14.53 6.30
N ALA A 297 13.25 14.03 6.93
CA ALA A 297 12.21 13.24 6.27
C ALA A 297 11.41 14.02 5.23
N VAL A 298 11.41 15.34 5.30
CA VAL A 298 10.66 16.20 4.38
C VAL A 298 11.55 16.93 3.38
N GLU A 299 12.84 16.65 3.35
CA GLU A 299 13.74 17.24 2.37
C GLU A 299 13.31 16.83 0.95
N GLY A 300 13.29 17.80 0.03
CA GLY A 300 12.81 17.58 -1.33
C GLY A 300 11.29 17.54 -1.50
N ALA A 301 10.51 17.77 -0.45
CA ALA A 301 9.07 17.91 -0.58
C ALA A 301 8.71 19.11 -1.47
N ARG A 302 7.73 18.92 -2.36
CA ARG A 302 7.20 19.94 -3.28
C ARG A 302 5.69 19.97 -3.15
N PRO A 303 5.17 20.62 -2.12
CA PRO A 303 3.73 20.71 -1.91
C PRO A 303 3.07 21.58 -2.99
N LEU A 304 1.81 21.29 -3.25
CA LEU A 304 0.90 22.12 -4.03
C LEU A 304 0.32 23.25 -3.15
N ALA A 305 -0.55 24.08 -3.73
CA ALA A 305 -1.03 25.29 -3.06
C ALA A 305 -1.76 25.04 -1.72
N LYS A 306 -2.48 23.90 -1.58
CA LYS A 306 -3.33 23.63 -0.42
C LYS A 306 -2.81 22.52 0.50
N ASN A 307 -1.68 21.86 0.18
CA ASN A 307 -1.16 20.74 0.99
C ASN A 307 0.19 21.02 1.65
N GLN A 308 0.57 22.28 1.81
CA GLN A 308 1.80 22.69 2.49
C GLN A 308 1.86 22.23 3.95
N TYR A 309 0.70 22.13 4.62
CA TYR A 309 0.58 21.67 6.00
C TYR A 309 1.09 20.24 6.20
N LYS A 310 1.11 19.41 5.13
CA LYS A 310 1.66 18.04 5.22
C LYS A 310 3.15 18.02 5.54
N VAL A 311 3.90 19.09 5.22
CA VAL A 311 5.34 19.16 5.51
C VAL A 311 5.60 19.16 7.01
N PRO A 312 5.14 20.17 7.81
CA PRO A 312 5.33 20.14 9.25
C PRO A 312 4.64 18.96 9.93
N LEU A 313 3.49 18.50 9.42
CA LEU A 313 2.82 17.32 9.95
C LEU A 313 3.69 16.06 9.77
N THR A 314 4.27 15.84 8.60
CA THR A 314 5.19 14.72 8.35
C THR A 314 6.40 14.75 9.28
N GLN A 315 7.00 15.92 9.50
CA GLN A 315 8.10 16.10 10.46
C GLN A 315 7.72 15.65 11.87
N ALA A 316 6.55 16.10 12.34
CA ALA A 316 6.06 15.78 13.68
C ALA A 316 5.77 14.28 13.83
N VAL A 317 5.09 13.68 12.85
CA VAL A 317 4.73 12.26 12.83
C VAL A 317 5.98 11.37 12.83
N VAL A 318 6.96 11.66 11.98
CA VAL A 318 8.22 10.90 11.93
C VAL A 318 8.97 11.01 13.25
N LYS A 319 9.15 12.23 13.78
CA LYS A 319 9.79 12.47 15.07
C LYS A 319 9.13 11.66 16.19
N GLN A 320 7.81 11.79 16.33
CA GLN A 320 7.05 11.13 17.40
C GLN A 320 7.16 9.61 17.31
N THR A 321 7.00 9.05 16.10
CA THR A 321 7.06 7.60 15.88
C THR A 321 8.44 7.04 16.20
N ILE A 322 9.53 7.75 15.82
CA ILE A 322 10.90 7.34 16.13
C ILE A 322 11.14 7.37 17.65
N VAL A 323 10.70 8.41 18.36
CA VAL A 323 10.82 8.49 19.83
C VAL A 323 10.07 7.36 20.51
N THR A 324 8.81 7.13 20.12
CA THR A 324 7.96 6.08 20.73
C THR A 324 8.56 4.69 20.52
N LEU A 325 9.09 4.40 19.33
CA LEU A 325 9.63 3.07 19.02
C LEU A 325 11.02 2.86 19.62
N GLY A 326 11.81 3.93 19.78
CA GLY A 326 13.16 3.91 20.33
C GLY A 326 13.24 3.87 21.87
N ALA A 327 12.11 4.17 22.54
CA ALA A 327 11.99 4.07 24.00
C ALA A 327 11.87 2.57 24.43
#